data_53659e155dfd6d5ff3f206d6dd894875
#
_entry.id   53659e155dfd6d5ff3f206d6dd894875
#
_cell.length_a   1.000
_cell.length_b   1.000
_cell.length_c   1.000
_cell.angle_alpha   90.00
_cell.angle_beta   90.00
_cell.angle_gamma   90.00
#
_symmetry.space_group_name_H-M   'P 1'
#
loop_
_entity.id
_entity.type
_entity.pdbx_description
1 polymer ?
#
loop_
_entity_poly.entity_id
_entity_poly.type
_entity_poly.pdbx_seq_one_letter_code
_entity_poly.pdbx_strand_id
1 'polypeptide(L)'
;HTIGRRQRQMCIRDRYLHDTPAKDLFMKEVRDFSHGCIRLHEPFDFAYALLEKQTDEPRMEFQSALKSKEETIILLSKSVPVHITYRTAFTKVGGGIEYRRDIYGRDEKIYNALVEQGLDLSESI
;
A
#
# COMPACT_ATOMS: atom_id res chain seq x y z
N HIS A 1 0.94 24.70 -9.87
CA HIS A 1 1.18 23.82 -11.05
C HIS A 1 2.55 23.11 -11.07
N THR A 2 3.38 23.26 -10.03
CA THR A 2 4.72 22.67 -9.97
C THR A 2 4.78 21.31 -9.26
N ILE A 3 3.71 20.93 -8.57
CA ILE A 3 3.61 19.65 -7.82
C ILE A 3 3.60 18.43 -8.75
N GLY A 4 2.98 18.53 -9.93
CA GLY A 4 2.84 17.40 -10.84
C GLY A 4 4.14 16.92 -11.51
N ARG A 5 5.17 17.76 -11.66
CA ARG A 5 6.44 17.37 -12.28
C ARG A 5 7.41 16.68 -11.32
N ARG A 6 7.46 17.11 -10.05
CA ARG A 6 8.29 16.44 -9.03
C ARG A 6 7.76 15.05 -8.69
N GLN A 7 6.44 14.88 -8.60
CA GLN A 7 5.84 13.56 -8.38
C GLN A 7 6.14 12.55 -9.50
N ARG A 8 6.20 12.97 -10.79
CA ARG A 8 6.50 12.07 -11.89
C ARG A 8 7.93 11.54 -11.89
N GLN A 9 8.90 12.33 -11.45
CA GLN A 9 10.32 11.94 -11.49
C GLN A 9 10.71 11.04 -10.32
N MET A 10 10.02 11.15 -9.19
CA MET A 10 10.26 10.34 -7.98
C MET A 10 9.54 8.98 -8.00
N CYS A 11 8.44 8.84 -8.73
CA CYS A 11 7.70 7.56 -8.86
C CYS A 11 8.49 6.42 -9.52
N ILE A 12 9.66 6.66 -10.09
CA ILE A 12 10.48 5.61 -10.72
C ILE A 12 11.29 4.82 -9.68
N ARG A 13 11.67 5.45 -8.56
CA ARG A 13 12.48 4.83 -7.50
C ARG A 13 11.79 4.77 -6.14
N ASP A 14 10.95 5.76 -5.82
CA ASP A 14 10.28 5.86 -4.52
C ASP A 14 8.79 5.57 -4.65
N ARG A 15 8.23 4.90 -3.65
CA ARG A 15 6.79 4.66 -3.52
C ARG A 15 6.23 5.64 -2.51
N TYR A 16 5.22 6.40 -2.92
CA TYR A 16 4.51 7.30 -2.02
C TYR A 16 3.26 6.65 -1.48
N LEU A 17 3.03 6.87 -0.18
CA LEU A 17 1.76 6.60 0.46
C LEU A 17 1.06 7.94 0.66
N HIS A 18 -0.12 8.11 0.08
CA HIS A 18 -0.80 9.40 0.10
C HIS A 18 -2.32 9.27 0.17
N ASP A 19 -2.97 10.32 0.60
CA ASP A 19 -4.42 10.44 0.55
C ASP A 19 -4.94 10.50 -0.90
N THR A 20 -6.24 10.27 -1.07
CA THR A 20 -6.92 10.36 -2.35
C THR A 20 -8.37 10.82 -2.15
N PRO A 21 -8.89 11.67 -3.02
CA PRO A 21 -10.32 11.99 -3.04
C PRO A 21 -11.19 10.83 -3.56
N ALA A 22 -10.61 9.90 -4.32
CA ALA A 22 -11.31 8.75 -4.89
C ALA A 22 -11.43 7.60 -3.88
N LYS A 23 -12.13 7.85 -2.77
CA LYS A 23 -12.33 6.87 -1.68
C LYS A 23 -13.23 5.69 -2.09
N ASP A 24 -14.11 5.90 -3.05
CA ASP A 24 -15.01 4.89 -3.63
C ASP A 24 -14.25 3.70 -4.25
N LEU A 25 -13.03 3.93 -4.73
CA LEU A 25 -12.19 2.87 -5.29
C LEU A 25 -11.77 1.81 -4.26
N PHE A 26 -11.78 2.14 -2.96
CA PHE A 26 -11.49 1.16 -1.90
C PHE A 26 -12.62 0.15 -1.68
N MET A 27 -13.82 0.43 -2.22
CA MET A 27 -14.95 -0.50 -2.17
C MET A 27 -14.90 -1.53 -3.30
N LYS A 28 -14.02 -1.35 -4.28
CA LYS A 28 -13.87 -2.29 -5.40
C LYS A 28 -13.02 -3.50 -5.01
N GLU A 29 -13.35 -4.64 -5.58
CA GLU A 29 -12.57 -5.88 -5.41
C GLU A 29 -11.20 -5.78 -6.07
N VAL A 30 -11.17 -5.31 -7.32
CA VAL A 30 -9.93 -5.06 -8.08
C VAL A 30 -9.49 -3.63 -7.83
N ARG A 31 -8.25 -3.42 -7.38
CA ARG A 31 -7.74 -2.13 -6.90
C ARG A 31 -6.43 -1.69 -7.54
N ASP A 32 -6.17 -2.10 -8.76
CA ASP A 32 -4.96 -1.81 -9.54
C ASP A 32 -5.04 -0.48 -10.31
N PHE A 33 -5.55 0.57 -9.65
CA PHE A 33 -5.81 1.89 -10.26
C PHE A 33 -4.63 2.86 -10.23
N SER A 34 -3.48 2.47 -9.68
CA SER A 34 -2.32 3.35 -9.54
C SER A 34 -1.12 2.83 -10.33
N HIS A 35 -0.37 3.77 -10.94
CA HIS A 35 0.83 3.46 -11.70
C HIS A 35 2.10 3.33 -10.83
N GLY A 36 2.02 3.54 -9.52
CA GLY A 36 3.20 3.43 -8.67
C GLY A 36 3.04 3.92 -7.24
N CYS A 37 2.11 4.82 -6.98
CA CYS A 37 1.82 5.32 -5.63
C CYS A 37 0.84 4.40 -4.91
N ILE A 38 0.91 4.37 -3.59
CA ILE A 38 -0.04 3.65 -2.73
C ILE A 38 -1.02 4.66 -2.17
N ARG A 39 -2.30 4.44 -2.40
CA ARG A 39 -3.37 5.27 -1.85
C ARG A 39 -3.76 4.78 -0.48
N LEU A 40 -3.97 5.70 0.45
CA LEU A 40 -4.41 5.41 1.81
C LEU A 40 -5.91 5.65 1.93
N HIS A 41 -6.62 4.69 2.50
CA HIS A 41 -8.04 4.84 2.83
C HIS A 41 -8.22 5.76 4.03
N GLU A 42 -7.45 5.50 5.11
CA GLU A 42 -7.46 6.25 6.36
C GLU A 42 -6.09 6.91 6.61
N PRO A 43 -5.76 8.03 5.90
CA PRO A 43 -4.44 8.64 5.97
C PRO A 43 -4.16 9.27 7.33
N PHE A 44 -5.18 9.75 8.05
CA PHE A 44 -5.00 10.35 9.36
C PHE A 44 -4.67 9.31 10.42
N ASP A 45 -5.36 8.18 10.42
CA ASP A 45 -5.06 7.08 11.35
C ASP A 45 -3.67 6.51 11.10
N PHE A 46 -3.28 6.43 9.82
CA PHE A 46 -1.92 6.05 9.45
C PHE A 46 -0.88 7.05 9.99
N ALA A 47 -1.13 8.36 9.86
CA ALA A 47 -0.24 9.39 10.40
C ALA A 47 -0.14 9.30 11.92
N TYR A 48 -1.26 9.12 12.62
CA TYR A 48 -1.27 8.95 14.08
C TYR A 48 -0.45 7.74 14.52
N ALA A 49 -0.63 6.59 13.87
CA ALA A 49 0.12 5.37 14.16
C ALA A 49 1.65 5.53 13.97
N LEU A 50 2.07 6.37 13.02
CA LEU A 50 3.48 6.69 12.84
C LEU A 50 4.02 7.61 13.93
N LEU A 51 3.23 8.62 14.33
CA LEU A 51 3.63 9.64 15.30
C LEU A 51 3.58 9.13 16.75
N GLU A 52 2.73 8.16 17.09
CA GLU A 52 2.66 7.53 18.42
C GLU A 52 4.01 6.99 18.93
N LYS A 53 4.94 6.70 18.01
CA LYS A 53 6.27 6.20 18.35
C LYS A 53 7.27 7.28 18.70
N GLN A 54 6.92 8.54 18.54
CA GLN A 54 7.84 9.67 18.76
C GLN A 54 7.26 10.78 19.64
N THR A 55 5.95 10.82 19.85
CA THR A 55 5.29 11.84 20.68
C THR A 55 4.15 11.22 21.46
N ASP A 56 3.93 11.74 22.66
CA ASP A 56 2.80 11.34 23.51
C ASP A 56 1.47 11.99 23.05
N GLU A 57 1.55 13.02 22.21
CA GLU A 57 0.42 13.77 21.71
C GLU A 57 0.34 13.77 20.15
N PRO A 58 0.26 12.59 19.51
CA PRO A 58 0.33 12.48 18.04
C PRO A 58 -0.79 13.21 17.33
N ARG A 59 -1.99 13.22 17.92
CA ARG A 59 -3.16 13.90 17.37
C ARG A 59 -3.01 15.41 17.41
N MET A 60 -2.48 15.94 18.50
CA MET A 60 -2.29 17.39 18.66
C MET A 60 -1.21 17.90 17.70
N GLU A 61 -0.09 17.22 17.58
CA GLU A 61 0.97 17.58 16.65
C GLU A 61 0.47 17.61 15.20
N PHE A 62 -0.20 16.54 14.77
CA PHE A 62 -0.74 16.44 13.42
C PHE A 62 -1.82 17.46 13.13
N GLN A 63 -2.75 17.67 14.06
CA GLN A 63 -3.83 18.67 13.93
C GLN A 63 -3.30 20.09 13.89
N SER A 64 -2.24 20.41 14.63
CA SER A 64 -1.57 21.71 14.57
C SER A 64 -0.98 21.98 13.19
N ALA A 65 -0.33 20.97 12.59
CA ALA A 65 0.18 21.05 11.24
C ALA A 65 -0.94 21.28 10.20
N LEU A 66 -2.07 20.58 10.33
CA LEU A 66 -3.23 20.78 9.44
C LEU A 66 -3.85 22.18 9.57
N LYS A 67 -3.95 22.71 10.80
CA LYS A 67 -4.53 24.04 11.07
C LYS A 67 -3.69 25.18 10.53
N SER A 68 -2.40 24.99 10.34
CA SER A 68 -1.51 26.02 9.78
C SER A 68 -1.89 26.39 8.35
N LYS A 69 -2.56 25.49 7.61
CA LYS A 69 -2.88 25.60 6.18
C LYS A 69 -1.65 25.81 5.28
N GLU A 70 -0.48 25.55 5.82
CA GLU A 70 0.81 25.60 5.10
C GLU A 70 1.32 24.17 4.86
N GLU A 71 2.11 23.99 3.82
CA GLU A 71 2.81 22.73 3.60
C GLU A 71 3.82 22.49 4.73
N THR A 72 3.53 21.50 5.56
CA THR A 72 4.34 21.20 6.74
C THR A 72 4.94 19.80 6.61
N ILE A 73 6.24 19.69 6.86
CA ILE A 73 6.95 18.39 6.88
C ILE A 73 7.17 17.99 8.32
N ILE A 74 6.59 16.86 8.72
CA ILE A 74 6.84 16.24 10.01
C ILE A 74 7.80 15.07 9.79
N LEU A 75 9.01 15.19 10.32
CA LEU A 75 10.03 14.13 10.19
C LEU A 75 9.82 13.07 11.28
N LEU A 76 9.91 11.80 10.88
CA LEU A 76 9.94 10.72 11.84
C LEU A 76 11.33 10.63 12.48
N SER A 77 11.38 10.52 13.80
CA SER A 77 12.63 10.33 14.57
C SER A 77 13.36 9.04 14.19
N LYS A 78 12.60 8.03 13.79
CA LYS A 78 13.09 6.75 13.30
C LYS A 78 12.31 6.34 12.07
N SER A 79 13.01 6.00 10.99
CA SER A 79 12.38 5.47 9.79
C SER A 79 11.70 4.13 10.05
N VAL A 80 10.55 3.92 9.41
CA VAL A 80 9.81 2.65 9.48
C VAL A 80 10.01 1.93 8.15
N PRO A 81 10.54 0.70 8.14
CA PRO A 81 10.68 -0.08 6.92
C PRO A 81 9.30 -0.41 6.34
N VAL A 82 9.14 -0.21 5.05
CA VAL A 82 7.89 -0.47 4.33
C VAL A 82 8.14 -1.54 3.28
N HIS A 83 7.37 -2.63 3.33
CA HIS A 83 7.41 -3.71 2.36
C HIS A 83 6.11 -3.72 1.56
N ILE A 84 6.19 -3.49 0.26
CA ILE A 84 5.04 -3.53 -0.63
C ILE A 84 5.00 -4.91 -1.29
N THR A 85 4.00 -5.69 -0.96
CA THR A 85 3.80 -7.04 -1.49
C THR A 85 2.41 -7.16 -2.10
N TYR A 86 2.30 -7.99 -3.15
CA TYR A 86 1.02 -8.45 -3.66
C TYR A 86 0.98 -9.98 -3.55
N ARG A 87 -0.02 -10.47 -2.84
CA ARG A 87 -0.25 -11.91 -2.64
C ARG A 87 -1.61 -12.26 -3.19
N THR A 88 -1.67 -13.32 -3.96
CA THR A 88 -2.91 -13.87 -4.52
C THR A 88 -3.65 -14.76 -3.54
N ALA A 89 -2.95 -15.30 -2.53
CA ALA A 89 -3.54 -16.04 -1.42
C ALA A 89 -2.93 -15.58 -0.09
N PHE A 90 -3.76 -15.34 0.91
CA PHE A 90 -3.32 -14.98 2.26
C PHE A 90 -4.36 -15.36 3.32
N THR A 91 -3.90 -15.54 4.54
CA THR A 91 -4.75 -15.86 5.68
C THR A 91 -5.49 -14.62 6.20
N LYS A 92 -6.76 -14.78 6.55
CA LYS A 92 -7.56 -13.73 7.22
C LYS A 92 -7.28 -13.70 8.71
N VAL A 93 -7.47 -12.54 9.30
CA VAL A 93 -7.61 -12.42 10.76
C VAL A 93 -8.87 -13.17 11.17
N GLY A 94 -8.73 -14.16 12.07
CA GLY A 94 -9.84 -15.05 12.47
C GLY A 94 -9.91 -16.38 11.70
N GLY A 95 -8.99 -16.62 10.77
CA GLY A 95 -8.86 -17.88 10.04
C GLY A 95 -9.44 -17.85 8.63
N GLY A 96 -9.15 -18.89 7.88
CA GLY A 96 -9.50 -19.01 6.46
C GLY A 96 -8.51 -18.37 5.52
N ILE A 97 -8.68 -18.64 4.23
CA ILE A 97 -7.82 -18.11 3.16
C ILE A 97 -8.65 -17.17 2.30
N GLU A 98 -8.09 -16.05 1.94
CA GLU A 98 -8.64 -15.12 0.96
C GLU A 98 -7.79 -15.15 -0.31
N TYR A 99 -8.46 -15.14 -1.45
CA TYR A 99 -7.82 -15.19 -2.77
C TYR A 99 -8.02 -13.86 -3.49
N ARG A 100 -7.00 -13.47 -4.27
CA ARG A 100 -7.00 -12.30 -5.16
C ARG A 100 -6.60 -12.74 -6.57
N ARG A 101 -7.02 -11.97 -7.55
CA ARG A 101 -6.64 -12.22 -8.95
C ARG A 101 -5.14 -12.03 -9.13
N ASP A 102 -4.53 -12.87 -9.98
CA ASP A 102 -3.12 -12.74 -10.38
C ASP A 102 -2.95 -11.63 -11.43
N ILE A 103 -3.13 -10.37 -11.03
CA ILE A 103 -3.06 -9.21 -11.93
C ILE A 103 -1.67 -8.99 -12.55
N TYR A 104 -0.63 -9.59 -11.97
CA TYR A 104 0.75 -9.50 -12.45
C TYR A 104 1.19 -10.75 -13.23
N GLY A 105 0.35 -11.76 -13.36
CA GLY A 105 0.65 -13.01 -14.05
C GLY A 105 1.84 -13.77 -13.43
N ARG A 106 2.05 -13.66 -12.13
CA ARG A 106 3.17 -14.31 -11.43
C ARG A 106 2.86 -15.75 -11.10
N ASP A 107 1.65 -16.03 -10.66
CA ASP A 107 1.21 -17.38 -10.31
C ASP A 107 1.11 -18.23 -11.55
N GLU A 108 0.59 -17.69 -12.66
CA GLU A 108 0.57 -18.37 -13.96
C GLU A 108 1.98 -18.79 -14.40
N LYS A 109 2.96 -17.89 -14.27
CA LYS A 109 4.35 -18.19 -14.62
C LYS A 109 4.95 -19.28 -13.74
N ILE A 110 4.69 -19.23 -12.43
CA ILE A 110 5.16 -20.25 -11.49
C ILE A 110 4.51 -21.59 -11.79
N TYR A 111 3.18 -21.59 -12.00
CA TYR A 111 2.44 -22.80 -12.36
C TYR A 111 3.01 -23.46 -13.62
N ASN A 112 3.17 -22.70 -14.69
CA ASN A 112 3.72 -23.22 -15.94
C ASN A 112 5.14 -23.80 -15.77
N ALA A 113 6.00 -23.09 -15.02
CA ALA A 113 7.34 -23.58 -14.73
C ALA A 113 7.35 -24.88 -13.92
N LEU A 114 6.42 -25.04 -12.99
CA LEU A 114 6.28 -26.27 -12.20
C LEU A 114 5.77 -27.43 -13.06
N VAL A 115 4.80 -27.19 -13.93
CA VAL A 115 4.28 -28.19 -14.87
C VAL A 115 5.38 -28.65 -15.85
N GLU A 116 6.18 -27.72 -16.37
CA GLU A 116 7.34 -28.05 -17.23
C GLU A 116 8.38 -28.91 -16.50
N GLN A 117 8.48 -28.80 -15.17
CA GLN A 117 9.33 -29.65 -14.35
C GLN A 117 8.69 -30.99 -13.92
N GLY A 118 7.49 -31.29 -14.45
CA GLY A 118 6.80 -32.54 -14.22
C GLY A 118 5.89 -32.55 -12.97
N LEU A 119 5.54 -31.38 -12.40
CA LEU A 119 4.54 -31.34 -11.35
C LEU A 119 3.15 -31.61 -11.95
N ASP A 120 2.54 -32.71 -11.54
CA ASP A 120 1.13 -33.01 -11.84
C ASP A 120 0.24 -32.59 -10.67
N LEU A 121 -0.63 -31.62 -10.92
CA LEU A 121 -1.59 -31.11 -9.92
C LEU A 121 -3.00 -31.70 -10.10
N SER A 122 -3.18 -32.62 -11.06
CA SER A 122 -4.50 -33.20 -11.35
C SER A 122 -5.06 -34.07 -10.22
N GLU A 123 -4.22 -34.55 -9.32
CA GLU A 123 -4.62 -35.40 -8.17
C GLU A 123 -4.93 -34.59 -6.88
N SER A 124 -4.83 -33.25 -6.91
CA SER A 124 -4.91 -32.41 -5.71
C SER A 124 -6.23 -31.63 -5.55
N ILE A 125 -7.25 -31.95 -6.34
CA ILE A 125 -8.58 -31.31 -6.27
C ILE A 125 -9.65 -32.32 -5.87
#